data_6d72ef09611e6f64f06192a135801594
#
_entry.id   6d72ef09611e6f64f06192a135801594
#
_cell.length_a   1.000
_cell.length_b   1.000
_cell.length_c   1.000
_cell.angle_alpha   90.00
_cell.angle_beta   90.00
_cell.angle_gamma   90.00
#
_symmetry.space_group_name_H-M   'P 1'
#
loop_
_entity.id
_entity.type
_entity.pdbx_description
1 polymer ?
#
loop_
_entity_poly.entity_id
_entity_poly.type
_entity_poly.pdbx_seq_one_letter_code
_entity_poly.pdbx_strand_id
1 'polypeptide(L)'
;KDSIMTFEEIDRIAGIFISLGVNKIRLTGGEPLLRRNLHELVSMLSMRDAEIAMTTNGVLLPRYAPALSAAGLDRVTVSLDAIDEATFAAITDSGHTVAAVIAGIEAAESVGLGPVKINTVVKRNSNENEILDIVERFSSRDIAVRFIEYMDVGTTNGWSLDDVVSASEIRDMIGDIERIVPENKSDVAKRYKLPNGGEVGIISSVTEP
;
A
#
# COMPACT_ATOMS: atom_id res chain seq x y z
N LYS A 1 7.93 15.25 -21.36
CA LYS A 1 7.77 16.03 -20.11
C LYS A 1 6.54 16.95 -20.14
N ASP A 2 5.92 17.15 -21.28
CA ASP A 2 4.81 18.10 -21.48
C ASP A 2 3.41 17.50 -21.21
N SER A 3 3.35 16.28 -20.65
CA SER A 3 2.10 15.54 -20.41
C SER A 3 1.74 15.33 -18.94
N ILE A 4 2.47 15.96 -18.00
CA ILE A 4 2.16 15.84 -16.59
C ILE A 4 1.17 16.94 -16.20
N MET A 5 -0.02 16.55 -15.73
CA MET A 5 -1.04 17.48 -15.25
C MET A 5 -0.51 18.41 -14.15
N THR A 6 -0.93 19.66 -14.15
CA THR A 6 -0.70 20.59 -13.03
C THR A 6 -1.52 20.20 -11.80
N PHE A 7 -1.22 20.78 -10.66
CA PHE A 7 -1.99 20.51 -9.44
C PHE A 7 -3.43 21.02 -9.57
N GLU A 8 -3.61 22.17 -10.22
CA GLU A 8 -4.92 22.76 -10.50
C GLU A 8 -5.76 21.88 -11.43
N GLU A 9 -5.14 21.27 -12.44
CA GLU A 9 -5.83 20.32 -13.32
C GLU A 9 -6.25 19.06 -12.57
N ILE A 10 -5.37 18.52 -11.71
CA ILE A 10 -5.68 17.35 -10.88
C ILE A 10 -6.81 17.70 -9.90
N ASP A 11 -6.73 18.81 -9.21
CA ASP A 11 -7.74 19.28 -8.26
C ASP A 11 -9.10 19.49 -8.94
N ARG A 12 -9.11 20.09 -10.14
CA ARG A 12 -10.34 20.27 -10.93
C ARG A 12 -10.97 18.92 -11.30
N ILE A 13 -10.15 17.96 -11.77
CA ILE A 13 -10.64 16.61 -12.14
C ILE A 13 -11.17 15.88 -10.91
N ALA A 14 -10.43 15.91 -9.79
CA ALA A 14 -10.88 15.32 -8.53
C ALA A 14 -12.22 15.93 -8.08
N GLY A 15 -12.38 17.24 -8.18
CA GLY A 15 -13.64 17.93 -7.85
C GLY A 15 -14.82 17.43 -8.69
N ILE A 16 -14.62 17.14 -9.97
CA ILE A 16 -15.66 16.57 -10.84
C ILE A 16 -16.04 15.16 -10.36
N PHE A 17 -15.06 14.29 -10.07
CA PHE A 17 -15.35 12.94 -9.58
C PHE A 17 -16.05 12.95 -8.22
N ILE A 18 -15.64 13.85 -7.32
CA ILE A 18 -16.29 14.01 -6.01
C ILE A 18 -17.74 14.45 -6.17
N SER A 19 -18.04 15.37 -7.09
CA SER A 19 -19.42 15.78 -7.39
C SER A 19 -20.29 14.65 -7.95
N LEU A 20 -19.67 13.59 -8.48
CA LEU A 20 -20.32 12.36 -8.94
C LEU A 20 -20.39 11.26 -7.87
N GLY A 21 -20.01 11.55 -6.62
CA GLY A 21 -20.12 10.63 -5.49
C GLY A 21 -18.83 9.89 -5.13
N VAL A 22 -17.70 10.22 -5.74
CA VAL A 22 -16.41 9.69 -5.28
C VAL A 22 -16.05 10.33 -3.95
N ASN A 23 -15.85 9.52 -2.93
CA ASN A 23 -15.54 9.95 -1.56
C ASN A 23 -14.11 9.62 -1.13
N LYS A 24 -13.27 9.17 -2.07
CA LYS A 24 -11.88 8.81 -1.79
C LYS A 24 -10.98 9.03 -3.00
N ILE A 25 -9.91 9.78 -2.79
CA ILE A 25 -8.85 10.01 -3.77
C ILE A 25 -7.58 9.31 -3.29
N ARG A 26 -6.93 8.57 -4.19
CA ARG A 26 -5.64 7.93 -3.91
C ARG A 26 -4.56 8.50 -4.81
N LEU A 27 -3.57 9.12 -4.20
CA LEU A 27 -2.36 9.56 -4.88
C LEU A 27 -1.41 8.37 -5.03
N THR A 28 -1.03 8.10 -6.27
CA THR A 28 -0.11 7.02 -6.64
C THR A 28 0.64 7.41 -7.92
N GLY A 29 1.40 6.51 -8.49
CA GLY A 29 2.14 6.70 -9.73
C GLY A 29 3.32 5.75 -9.79
N GLY A 30 4.51 6.17 -10.24
CA GLY A 30 5.75 5.53 -9.85
C GLY A 30 5.95 5.77 -8.35
N GLU A 31 6.70 6.82 -7.98
CA GLU A 31 6.78 7.24 -6.57
C GLU A 31 6.23 8.68 -6.45
N PRO A 32 5.07 8.87 -5.78
CA PRO A 32 4.44 10.19 -5.69
C PRO A 32 5.30 11.21 -4.94
N LEU A 33 6.11 10.78 -3.96
CA LEU A 33 6.96 11.68 -3.16
C LEU A 33 8.14 12.28 -3.95
N LEU A 34 8.40 11.80 -5.16
CA LEU A 34 9.35 12.45 -6.08
C LEU A 34 8.76 13.71 -6.72
N ARG A 35 7.44 13.91 -6.68
CA ARG A 35 6.82 15.12 -7.19
C ARG A 35 7.05 16.27 -6.24
N ARG A 36 7.75 17.29 -6.72
CA ARG A 36 8.04 18.50 -5.92
C ARG A 36 6.74 19.13 -5.42
N ASN A 37 6.74 19.57 -4.17
CA ASN A 37 5.62 20.27 -3.54
C ASN A 37 4.31 19.46 -3.48
N LEU A 38 4.36 18.13 -3.42
CA LEU A 38 3.17 17.28 -3.37
C LEU A 38 2.19 17.67 -2.24
N HIS A 39 2.69 18.22 -1.13
CA HIS A 39 1.87 18.70 -0.02
C HIS A 39 0.92 19.84 -0.43
N GLU A 40 1.26 20.65 -1.45
CA GLU A 40 0.36 21.68 -1.98
C GLU A 40 -0.85 21.02 -2.66
N LEU A 41 -0.65 19.97 -3.47
CA LEU A 41 -1.75 19.19 -4.04
C LEU A 41 -2.62 18.55 -2.95
N VAL A 42 -1.99 17.94 -1.93
CA VAL A 42 -2.72 17.37 -0.80
C VAL A 42 -3.59 18.43 -0.13
N SER A 43 -3.04 19.65 0.11
CA SER A 43 -3.79 20.75 0.71
C SER A 43 -4.98 21.20 -0.16
N MET A 44 -4.83 21.23 -1.48
CA MET A 44 -5.95 21.55 -2.39
C MET A 44 -7.05 20.48 -2.31
N LEU A 45 -6.66 19.21 -2.34
CA LEU A 45 -7.60 18.09 -2.30
C LEU A 45 -8.29 17.96 -0.94
N SER A 46 -7.60 18.23 0.18
CA SER A 46 -8.15 18.14 1.54
C SER A 46 -9.24 19.16 1.84
N MET A 47 -9.35 20.22 1.03
CA MET A 47 -10.47 21.17 1.11
C MET A 47 -11.78 20.60 0.51
N ARG A 48 -11.73 19.43 -0.07
CA ARG A 48 -12.87 18.75 -0.69
C ARG A 48 -13.42 17.67 0.25
N ASP A 49 -14.68 17.29 0.07
CA ASP A 49 -15.34 16.24 0.86
C ASP A 49 -14.96 14.84 0.34
N ALA A 50 -13.71 14.46 0.55
CA ALA A 50 -13.20 13.14 0.21
C ALA A 50 -11.98 12.77 1.06
N GLU A 51 -11.83 11.49 1.37
CA GLU A 51 -10.62 10.94 2.00
C GLU A 51 -9.45 10.99 1.03
N ILE A 52 -8.31 11.51 1.48
CA ILE A 52 -7.08 11.59 0.70
C ILE A 52 -6.08 10.55 1.20
N ALA A 53 -5.82 9.54 0.39
CA ALA A 53 -4.87 8.48 0.68
C ALA A 53 -3.68 8.52 -0.29
N MET A 54 -2.54 7.97 0.11
CA MET A 54 -1.37 7.84 -0.76
C MET A 54 -0.80 6.43 -0.72
N THR A 55 -0.28 5.96 -1.86
CA THR A 55 0.55 4.74 -1.93
C THR A 55 1.97 5.14 -2.30
N THR A 56 2.95 4.66 -1.55
CA THR A 56 4.36 5.04 -1.67
C THR A 56 5.28 3.86 -1.35
N ASN A 57 6.53 3.90 -1.82
CA ASN A 57 7.58 2.97 -1.37
C ASN A 57 8.09 3.27 0.06
N GLY A 58 7.64 4.36 0.67
CA GLY A 58 7.92 4.72 2.05
C GLY A 58 9.25 5.43 2.32
N VAL A 59 10.24 5.29 1.45
CA VAL A 59 11.62 5.75 1.70
C VAL A 59 11.73 7.25 2.00
N LEU A 60 10.88 8.06 1.39
CA LEU A 60 10.89 9.51 1.56
C LEU A 60 9.94 10.02 2.65
N LEU A 61 9.14 9.15 3.27
CA LEU A 61 8.21 9.53 4.34
C LEU A 61 8.87 10.21 5.53
N PRO A 62 10.07 9.81 6.02
CA PRO A 62 10.71 10.52 7.13
C PRO A 62 10.87 12.01 6.89
N ARG A 63 11.09 12.39 5.63
CA ARG A 63 11.23 13.80 5.23
C ARG A 63 9.90 14.52 5.04
N TYR A 64 8.88 13.84 4.51
CA TYR A 64 7.67 14.49 4.01
C TYR A 64 6.43 14.26 4.87
N ALA A 65 6.40 13.24 5.73
CA ALA A 65 5.22 12.88 6.51
C ALA A 65 4.67 14.04 7.36
N PRO A 66 5.48 14.86 8.07
CA PRO A 66 4.95 15.99 8.81
C PRO A 66 4.22 17.02 7.93
N ALA A 67 4.79 17.35 6.76
CA ALA A 67 4.17 18.32 5.84
C ALA A 67 2.90 17.75 5.18
N LEU A 68 2.88 16.44 4.87
CA LEU A 68 1.71 15.76 4.30
C LEU A 68 0.56 15.66 5.30
N SER A 69 0.86 15.32 6.55
CA SER A 69 -0.13 15.30 7.63
C SER A 69 -0.70 16.68 7.87
N ALA A 70 0.14 17.71 7.97
CA ALA A 70 -0.30 19.12 8.12
C ALA A 70 -1.13 19.62 6.93
N ALA A 71 -0.89 19.10 5.73
CA ALA A 71 -1.65 19.40 4.51
C ALA A 71 -3.00 18.67 4.42
N GLY A 72 -3.29 17.73 5.31
CA GLY A 72 -4.55 16.99 5.35
C GLY A 72 -4.53 15.65 4.59
N LEU A 73 -3.38 15.01 4.46
CA LEU A 73 -3.34 13.61 4.04
C LEU A 73 -3.89 12.75 5.18
N ASP A 74 -4.88 11.90 4.89
CA ASP A 74 -5.52 11.07 5.92
C ASP A 74 -4.69 9.83 6.24
N ARG A 75 -4.20 9.13 5.23
CA ARG A 75 -3.46 7.88 5.46
C ARG A 75 -2.53 7.49 4.32
N VAL A 76 -1.60 6.60 4.65
CA VAL A 76 -0.66 6.03 3.68
C VAL A 76 -0.79 4.52 3.58
N THR A 77 -0.47 4.03 2.39
CA THR A 77 -0.19 2.61 2.14
C THR A 77 1.27 2.53 1.69
N VAL A 78 2.07 1.71 2.35
CA VAL A 78 3.49 1.51 2.03
C VAL A 78 3.66 0.17 1.33
N SER A 79 4.38 0.15 0.21
CA SER A 79 4.78 -1.08 -0.46
C SER A 79 6.03 -1.66 0.22
N LEU A 80 5.94 -2.91 0.68
CA LEU A 80 7.06 -3.63 1.32
C LEU A 80 6.92 -5.12 1.00
N ASP A 81 7.72 -5.59 0.05
CA ASP A 81 7.59 -6.94 -0.48
C ASP A 81 8.48 -7.98 0.23
N ALA A 82 9.43 -7.55 1.05
CA ALA A 82 10.27 -8.40 1.90
C ALA A 82 10.83 -7.61 3.08
N ILE A 83 11.22 -8.30 4.17
CA ILE A 83 11.98 -7.74 5.30
C ILE A 83 13.39 -8.29 5.40
N ASP A 84 13.73 -9.38 4.70
CA ASP A 84 15.10 -9.78 4.44
C ASP A 84 15.73 -8.85 3.40
N GLU A 85 16.89 -8.28 3.70
CA GLU A 85 17.56 -7.29 2.83
C GLU A 85 17.96 -7.87 1.47
N ALA A 86 18.35 -9.15 1.41
CA ALA A 86 18.77 -9.78 0.16
C ALA A 86 17.55 -10.03 -0.74
N THR A 87 16.47 -10.55 -0.19
CA THR A 87 15.19 -10.76 -0.87
C THR A 87 14.62 -9.43 -1.35
N PHE A 88 14.62 -8.40 -0.49
CA PHE A 88 14.15 -7.06 -0.84
C PHE A 88 14.94 -6.45 -2.00
N ALA A 89 16.27 -6.50 -1.96
CA ALA A 89 17.12 -5.99 -3.02
C ALA A 89 16.91 -6.71 -4.35
N ALA A 90 16.67 -8.04 -4.32
CA ALA A 90 16.42 -8.84 -5.52
C ALA A 90 15.08 -8.50 -6.22
N ILE A 91 14.06 -8.07 -5.44
CA ILE A 91 12.72 -7.78 -5.96
C ILE A 91 12.57 -6.34 -6.42
N THR A 92 13.11 -5.39 -5.65
CA THR A 92 12.79 -3.97 -5.85
C THR A 92 13.64 -3.29 -6.92
N ASP A 93 14.74 -3.91 -7.37
CA ASP A 93 15.73 -3.31 -8.29
C ASP A 93 16.04 -1.84 -7.93
N SER A 94 16.05 -1.54 -6.65
CA SER A 94 16.27 -0.21 -6.09
C SER A 94 17.46 -0.22 -5.13
N GLY A 95 18.22 0.86 -5.07
CA GLY A 95 19.30 1.01 -4.10
C GLY A 95 18.82 1.31 -2.67
N HIS A 96 17.55 1.09 -2.36
CA HIS A 96 16.96 1.33 -1.05
C HIS A 96 17.08 0.11 -0.15
N THR A 97 17.02 0.33 1.16
CA THR A 97 17.07 -0.71 2.19
C THR A 97 15.71 -0.90 2.86
N VAL A 98 15.48 -2.08 3.40
CA VAL A 98 14.30 -2.36 4.26
C VAL A 98 14.25 -1.38 5.43
N ALA A 99 15.39 -1.10 6.03
CA ALA A 99 15.49 -0.14 7.14
C ALA A 99 14.96 1.25 6.77
N ALA A 100 15.19 1.73 5.53
CA ALA A 100 14.67 3.01 5.07
C ALA A 100 13.14 3.00 4.91
N VAL A 101 12.56 1.88 4.45
CA VAL A 101 11.10 1.72 4.34
C VAL A 101 10.46 1.66 5.73
N ILE A 102 11.06 0.92 6.66
CA ILE A 102 10.57 0.83 8.04
C ILE A 102 10.59 2.19 8.72
N ALA A 103 11.68 2.96 8.58
CA ALA A 103 11.75 4.33 9.10
C ALA A 103 10.62 5.21 8.51
N GLY A 104 10.23 4.97 7.25
CA GLY A 104 9.10 5.63 6.61
C GLY A 104 7.76 5.28 7.24
N ILE A 105 7.54 4.00 7.55
CA ILE A 105 6.33 3.53 8.24
C ILE A 105 6.24 4.19 9.63
N GLU A 106 7.32 4.17 10.40
CA GLU A 106 7.40 4.77 11.73
C GLU A 106 7.16 6.29 11.70
N ALA A 107 7.72 6.95 10.70
CA ALA A 107 7.47 8.39 10.50
C ALA A 107 5.99 8.69 10.20
N ALA A 108 5.32 7.86 9.40
CA ALA A 108 3.89 8.02 9.11
C ALA A 108 3.04 7.83 10.37
N GLU A 109 3.31 6.79 11.17
CA GLU A 109 2.60 6.56 12.44
C GLU A 109 2.80 7.72 13.42
N SER A 110 4.03 8.23 13.54
CA SER A 110 4.37 9.30 14.50
C SER A 110 3.61 10.61 14.27
N VAL A 111 3.14 10.84 13.04
CA VAL A 111 2.37 12.05 12.67
C VAL A 111 0.89 11.77 12.43
N GLY A 112 0.40 10.57 12.73
CA GLY A 112 -1.01 10.20 12.64
C GLY A 112 -1.53 9.94 11.22
N LEU A 113 -0.66 9.60 10.26
CA LEU A 113 -1.08 9.17 8.91
C LEU A 113 -1.56 7.71 8.91
N GLY A 114 -2.60 7.42 9.69
CA GLY A 114 -3.02 6.06 9.96
C GLY A 114 -4.52 5.81 9.85
N PRO A 115 -4.91 4.52 9.97
CA PRO A 115 -4.03 3.35 10.11
C PRO A 115 -3.15 3.14 8.88
N VAL A 116 -1.84 2.95 9.11
CA VAL A 116 -0.90 2.63 8.03
C VAL A 116 -1.23 1.26 7.45
N LYS A 117 -1.14 1.13 6.14
CA LYS A 117 -1.30 -0.15 5.47
C LYS A 117 0.02 -0.55 4.79
N ILE A 118 0.34 -1.82 4.86
CA ILE A 118 1.45 -2.41 4.12
C ILE A 118 0.86 -3.28 3.02
N ASN A 119 1.29 -3.07 1.78
CA ASN A 119 0.98 -3.94 0.67
C ASN A 119 2.24 -4.74 0.31
N THR A 120 2.09 -6.04 0.22
CA THR A 120 3.12 -7.01 -0.20
C THR A 120 2.60 -7.80 -1.38
N VAL A 121 3.22 -7.66 -2.54
CA VAL A 121 2.94 -8.52 -3.69
C VAL A 121 3.73 -9.82 -3.52
N VAL A 122 3.04 -10.95 -3.48
CA VAL A 122 3.66 -12.25 -3.25
C VAL A 122 3.90 -12.96 -4.56
N LYS A 123 5.18 -13.25 -4.85
CA LYS A 123 5.62 -13.97 -6.05
C LYS A 123 6.31 -15.28 -5.65
N ARG A 124 5.92 -16.37 -6.31
CA ARG A 124 6.49 -17.72 -6.10
C ARG A 124 7.98 -17.74 -6.43
N ASN A 125 8.74 -18.50 -5.63
CA ASN A 125 10.20 -18.61 -5.70
C ASN A 125 10.95 -17.28 -5.57
N SER A 126 10.28 -16.28 -4.97
CA SER A 126 10.84 -14.93 -4.77
C SER A 126 10.72 -14.47 -3.31
N ASN A 127 9.50 -14.25 -2.83
CA ASN A 127 9.26 -13.72 -1.48
C ASN A 127 8.13 -14.39 -0.71
N GLU A 128 7.63 -15.52 -1.15
CA GLU A 128 6.59 -16.24 -0.40
C GLU A 128 7.03 -16.63 1.01
N ASN A 129 8.34 -16.79 1.24
CA ASN A 129 8.90 -17.11 2.56
C ASN A 129 8.85 -15.89 3.52
N GLU A 130 8.67 -14.67 3.01
CA GLU A 130 8.60 -13.44 3.82
C GLU A 130 7.24 -13.23 4.50
N ILE A 131 6.21 -13.99 4.11
CA ILE A 131 4.83 -13.81 4.58
C ILE A 131 4.76 -13.83 6.11
N LEU A 132 5.33 -14.87 6.75
CA LEU A 132 5.24 -15.03 8.19
C LEU A 132 6.04 -13.97 8.93
N ASP A 133 7.22 -13.64 8.45
CA ASP A 133 8.09 -12.65 9.07
C ASP A 133 7.47 -11.25 9.01
N ILE A 134 6.82 -10.90 7.87
CA ILE A 134 6.06 -9.65 7.73
C ILE A 134 4.86 -9.63 8.69
N VAL A 135 4.11 -10.73 8.79
CA VAL A 135 2.99 -10.85 9.73
C VAL A 135 3.48 -10.68 11.17
N GLU A 136 4.53 -11.39 11.58
CA GLU A 136 5.08 -11.33 12.93
C GLU A 136 5.53 -9.90 13.28
N ARG A 137 6.21 -9.23 12.36
CA ARG A 137 6.75 -7.89 12.59
C ARG A 137 5.68 -6.81 12.76
N PHE A 138 4.56 -6.90 12.03
CA PHE A 138 3.61 -5.81 11.95
C PHE A 138 2.24 -6.09 12.59
N SER A 139 1.85 -7.35 12.79
CA SER A 139 0.51 -7.71 13.24
C SER A 139 0.18 -7.29 14.69
N SER A 140 1.18 -6.99 15.51
CA SER A 140 0.98 -6.47 16.88
C SER A 140 0.80 -4.95 16.94
N ARG A 141 0.92 -4.26 15.78
CA ARG A 141 0.79 -2.81 15.64
C ARG A 141 -0.58 -2.50 15.00
N ASP A 142 -1.04 -1.26 15.07
CA ASP A 142 -2.21 -0.79 14.32
C ASP A 142 -1.86 -0.60 12.82
N ILE A 143 -1.33 -1.66 12.22
CA ILE A 143 -0.91 -1.74 10.82
C ILE A 143 -1.65 -2.89 10.16
N ALA A 144 -2.36 -2.58 9.07
CA ALA A 144 -3.03 -3.60 8.27
C ALA A 144 -2.09 -4.11 7.16
N VAL A 145 -1.56 -5.32 7.33
CA VAL A 145 -0.78 -5.99 6.28
C VAL A 145 -1.72 -6.56 5.23
N ARG A 146 -1.40 -6.37 3.95
CA ARG A 146 -2.14 -6.91 2.82
C ARG A 146 -1.22 -7.65 1.86
N PHE A 147 -1.48 -8.93 1.69
CA PHE A 147 -0.84 -9.76 0.68
C PHE A 147 -1.65 -9.73 -0.61
N ILE A 148 -0.99 -9.56 -1.73
CA ILE A 148 -1.58 -9.41 -3.06
C ILE A 148 -0.99 -10.48 -3.96
N GLU A 149 -1.82 -11.23 -4.66
CA GLU A 149 -1.35 -12.18 -5.68
C GLU A 149 -0.56 -11.43 -6.77
N TYR A 150 0.57 -12.01 -7.19
CA TYR A 150 1.36 -11.49 -8.30
C TYR A 150 0.55 -11.50 -9.60
N MET A 151 0.33 -10.32 -10.17
CA MET A 151 -0.53 -10.14 -11.35
C MET A 151 0.26 -9.65 -12.55
N ASP A 152 -0.31 -9.85 -13.74
CA ASP A 152 0.18 -9.24 -14.97
C ASP A 152 -0.01 -7.71 -14.91
N VAL A 153 1.11 -6.99 -14.99
CA VAL A 153 1.12 -5.52 -15.05
C VAL A 153 1.60 -5.03 -16.42
N GLY A 154 1.57 -5.89 -17.42
CA GLY A 154 1.97 -5.63 -18.80
C GLY A 154 3.20 -6.42 -19.25
N THR A 155 3.72 -6.09 -20.44
CA THR A 155 4.73 -6.90 -21.12
C THR A 155 6.13 -6.88 -20.52
N THR A 156 6.35 -6.12 -19.45
CA THR A 156 7.70 -5.88 -18.89
C THR A 156 8.11 -6.83 -17.79
N ASN A 157 7.15 -7.49 -17.11
CA ASN A 157 7.44 -8.33 -15.93
C ASN A 157 7.58 -9.83 -16.22
N GLY A 158 7.39 -10.26 -17.48
CA GLY A 158 7.49 -11.68 -17.86
C GLY A 158 6.54 -12.59 -17.09
N TRP A 159 5.33 -12.09 -16.75
CA TRP A 159 4.37 -12.77 -15.90
C TRP A 159 4.00 -14.17 -16.41
N SER A 160 3.92 -15.12 -15.48
CA SER A 160 3.42 -16.47 -15.70
C SER A 160 2.48 -16.86 -14.54
N LEU A 161 1.47 -17.66 -14.84
CA LEU A 161 0.58 -18.20 -13.81
C LEU A 161 1.35 -19.08 -12.80
N ASP A 162 2.44 -19.71 -13.22
CA ASP A 162 3.32 -20.52 -12.35
C ASP A 162 4.02 -19.66 -11.27
N ASP A 163 4.14 -18.35 -11.48
CA ASP A 163 4.72 -17.40 -10.52
C ASP A 163 3.73 -16.95 -9.46
N VAL A 164 2.45 -17.30 -9.60
CA VAL A 164 1.39 -16.86 -8.68
C VAL A 164 1.34 -17.76 -7.46
N VAL A 165 1.40 -17.14 -6.27
CA VAL A 165 1.00 -17.76 -5.01
C VAL A 165 -0.45 -17.37 -4.77
N SER A 166 -1.36 -18.35 -4.79
CA SER A 166 -2.79 -18.09 -4.68
C SER A 166 -3.20 -17.56 -3.30
N ALA A 167 -4.32 -16.86 -3.23
CA ALA A 167 -4.88 -16.38 -1.97
C ALA A 167 -5.13 -17.51 -0.97
N SER A 168 -5.48 -18.71 -1.44
CA SER A 168 -5.62 -19.91 -0.58
C SER A 168 -4.27 -20.37 -0.03
N GLU A 169 -3.22 -20.41 -0.85
CA GLU A 169 -1.87 -20.77 -0.38
C GLU A 169 -1.34 -19.75 0.62
N ILE A 170 -1.51 -18.44 0.36
CA ILE A 170 -1.12 -17.38 1.29
C ILE A 170 -1.82 -17.56 2.64
N ARG A 171 -3.13 -17.82 2.62
CA ARG A 171 -3.91 -18.09 3.84
C ARG A 171 -3.38 -19.32 4.59
N ASP A 172 -3.12 -20.41 3.87
CA ASP A 172 -2.65 -21.66 4.47
C ASP A 172 -1.22 -21.53 5.05
N MET A 173 -0.37 -20.68 4.45
CA MET A 173 0.94 -20.31 5.00
C MET A 173 0.84 -19.52 6.31
N ILE A 174 -0.12 -18.58 6.40
CA ILE A 174 -0.34 -17.78 7.62
C ILE A 174 -0.91 -18.68 8.75
N GLY A 175 -1.72 -19.67 8.40
CA GLY A 175 -2.22 -20.69 9.32
C GLY A 175 -3.56 -20.32 9.95
N ASP A 176 -3.64 -20.38 11.29
CA ASP A 176 -4.90 -20.23 12.04
C ASP A 176 -5.38 -18.77 12.02
N ILE A 177 -6.23 -18.45 11.05
CA ILE A 177 -6.83 -17.12 10.87
C ILE A 177 -8.35 -17.22 10.66
N GLU A 178 -9.09 -16.34 11.31
CA GLU A 178 -10.55 -16.27 11.22
C GLU A 178 -10.99 -15.17 10.25
N ARG A 179 -11.90 -15.51 9.32
CA ARG A 179 -12.40 -14.54 8.35
C ARG A 179 -13.26 -13.46 9.03
N ILE A 180 -12.93 -12.21 8.77
CA ILE A 180 -13.73 -11.06 9.18
C ILE A 180 -14.80 -10.81 8.11
N VAL A 181 -16.08 -10.77 8.53
CA VAL A 181 -17.19 -10.44 7.62
C VAL A 181 -17.04 -8.97 7.20
N PRO A 182 -17.01 -8.66 5.91
CA PRO A 182 -16.83 -7.28 5.46
C PRO A 182 -18.06 -6.43 5.83
N GLU A 183 -17.81 -5.25 6.38
CA GLU A 183 -18.86 -4.26 6.66
C GLU A 183 -19.35 -3.59 5.36
N ASN A 184 -18.47 -3.49 4.36
CA ASN A 184 -18.76 -2.90 3.07
C ASN A 184 -18.46 -3.88 1.93
N LYS A 185 -19.35 -3.95 0.95
CA LYS A 185 -19.17 -4.78 -0.27
C LYS A 185 -18.03 -4.31 -1.17
N SER A 186 -17.46 -3.13 -0.92
CA SER A 186 -16.38 -2.52 -1.70
C SER A 186 -14.97 -2.87 -1.18
N ASP A 187 -14.84 -3.67 -0.12
CA ASP A 187 -13.54 -4.12 0.37
C ASP A 187 -12.91 -5.10 -0.63
N VAL A 188 -11.83 -4.67 -1.26
CA VAL A 188 -11.07 -5.48 -2.24
C VAL A 188 -10.33 -6.62 -1.55
N ALA A 189 -9.85 -6.41 -0.32
CA ALA A 189 -9.14 -7.42 0.45
C ALA A 189 -10.11 -8.26 1.29
N LYS A 190 -9.97 -9.59 1.23
CA LYS A 190 -10.57 -10.49 2.21
C LYS A 190 -9.78 -10.36 3.52
N ARG A 191 -10.43 -9.90 4.58
CA ARG A 191 -9.80 -9.61 5.87
C ARG A 191 -9.88 -10.80 6.81
N TYR A 192 -8.83 -11.02 7.59
CA TYR A 192 -8.74 -12.12 8.55
C TYR A 192 -8.14 -11.61 9.87
N LYS A 193 -8.66 -12.14 10.97
CA LYS A 193 -8.15 -11.89 12.31
C LYS A 193 -7.10 -12.94 12.66
N LEU A 194 -5.98 -12.48 13.21
CA LEU A 194 -4.90 -13.32 13.71
C LEU A 194 -5.15 -13.72 15.18
N PRO A 195 -4.56 -14.82 15.67
CA PRO A 195 -4.68 -15.25 17.06
C PRO A 195 -4.20 -14.20 18.08
N ASN A 196 -3.22 -13.38 17.70
CA ASN A 196 -2.71 -12.27 18.54
C ASN A 196 -3.59 -11.01 18.52
N GLY A 197 -4.74 -11.04 17.84
CA GLY A 197 -5.68 -9.93 17.70
C GLY A 197 -5.37 -8.98 16.55
N GLY A 198 -4.26 -9.12 15.85
CA GLY A 198 -3.93 -8.38 14.65
C GLY A 198 -4.79 -8.76 13.46
N GLU A 199 -4.60 -8.07 12.34
CA GLU A 199 -5.37 -8.27 11.12
C GLU A 199 -4.46 -8.39 9.90
N VAL A 200 -4.84 -9.30 9.00
CA VAL A 200 -4.25 -9.41 7.67
C VAL A 200 -5.34 -9.35 6.60
N GLY A 201 -5.00 -8.79 5.44
CA GLY A 201 -5.84 -8.79 4.25
C GLY A 201 -5.21 -9.66 3.16
N ILE A 202 -6.02 -10.33 2.36
CA ILE A 202 -5.56 -11.06 1.17
C ILE A 202 -6.36 -10.55 -0.03
N ILE A 203 -5.66 -10.16 -1.08
CA ILE A 203 -6.24 -9.67 -2.33
C ILE A 203 -5.97 -10.71 -3.41
N SER A 204 -7.02 -11.40 -3.81
CA SER A 204 -7.00 -12.33 -4.93
C SER A 204 -7.20 -11.55 -6.23
N SER A 205 -6.10 -11.31 -6.92
CA SER A 205 -6.11 -10.54 -8.18
C SER A 205 -6.20 -11.45 -9.41
N VAL A 206 -5.95 -12.76 -9.25
CA VAL A 206 -5.79 -13.73 -10.34
C VAL A 206 -6.65 -14.97 -10.13
N THR A 207 -6.62 -15.56 -8.93
CA THR A 207 -7.20 -16.91 -8.72
C THR A 207 -8.66 -16.92 -8.26
N GLU A 208 -9.14 -15.85 -7.66
CA GLU A 208 -10.51 -15.74 -7.19
C GLU A 208 -11.10 -14.38 -7.63
N PRO A 209 -11.95 -14.32 -8.66
CA PRO A 209 -12.56 -13.09 -9.16
C PRO A 209 -13.56 -12.45 -8.17
#